data_3d8fe24fd898a246ec9d8bd63c988172
#
_entry.id   3d8fe24fd898a246ec9d8bd63c988172
#
_cell.length_a   1.000
_cell.length_b   1.000
_cell.length_c   1.000
_cell.angle_alpha   90.00
_cell.angle_beta   90.00
_cell.angle_gamma   90.00
#
_symmetry.space_group_name_H-M   'P 1'
#
loop_
_entity.id
_entity.type
_entity.pdbx_description
1 polymer ?
#
loop_
_entity_poly.entity_id
_entity_poly.type
_entity_poly.pdbx_seq_one_letter_code
_entity_poly.pdbx_strand_id
1 'polypeptide(L)'
;LEWLLFLPLAIPAYVGAYALVDFLDYSGPVQGALREAMGWSSARDYWFFPVRSRAAAIAVLAAALYPYVYMLARAAYREQSAGCYEVARALGAGPLARFWRVGLPLARPAIAAGAAVVMMESVGDFGVVDYIGVQTLTTGIFTVWLEMGNPGGAAQIACVILGIVLI
;
A
#
# COMPACT_ATOMS: atom_id res chain seq x y z
N LEU A 1 10.28 -3.27 19.08
CA LEU A 1 9.40 -3.84 18.04
C LEU A 1 8.55 -2.77 17.34
N GLU A 2 8.03 -1.76 18.07
CA GLU A 2 7.17 -0.70 17.48
C GLU A 2 7.87 0.07 16.34
N TRP A 3 9.17 0.36 16.49
CA TRP A 3 9.96 1.09 15.49
C TRP A 3 10.14 0.32 14.17
N LEU A 4 10.11 -1.01 14.21
CA LEU A 4 10.19 -1.84 13.01
C LEU A 4 8.97 -1.64 12.10
N LEU A 5 7.81 -1.27 12.66
CA LEU A 5 6.61 -1.00 11.89
C LEU A 5 6.68 0.32 11.09
N PHE A 6 7.65 1.18 11.39
CA PHE A 6 7.91 2.42 10.64
C PHE A 6 9.00 2.24 9.58
N LEU A 7 9.70 1.11 9.58
CA LEU A 7 10.81 0.85 8.67
C LEU A 7 10.46 1.07 7.19
N PRO A 8 9.26 0.70 6.70
CA PRO A 8 8.90 0.94 5.31
C PRO A 8 8.92 2.41 4.89
N LEU A 9 8.66 3.35 5.81
CA LEU A 9 8.74 4.79 5.50
C LEU A 9 10.18 5.29 5.24
N ALA A 10 11.19 4.55 5.70
CA ALA A 10 12.58 4.89 5.46
C ALA A 10 13.04 4.55 4.03
N ILE A 11 12.27 3.73 3.32
CA ILE A 11 12.59 3.25 1.98
C ILE A 11 11.52 3.79 1.02
N PRO A 12 11.89 4.53 -0.03
CA PRO A 12 10.95 4.96 -1.05
C PRO A 12 10.20 3.77 -1.67
N ALA A 13 8.89 3.89 -1.89
CA ALA A 13 8.05 2.78 -2.35
C ALA A 13 8.56 2.16 -3.67
N TYR A 14 9.09 2.98 -4.61
CA TYR A 14 9.63 2.48 -5.88
C TYR A 14 10.86 1.58 -5.68
N VAL A 15 11.68 1.84 -4.65
CA VAL A 15 12.83 0.97 -4.32
C VAL A 15 12.35 -0.39 -3.83
N GLY A 16 11.27 -0.41 -3.05
CA GLY A 16 10.60 -1.64 -2.64
C GLY A 16 10.03 -2.41 -3.84
N ALA A 17 9.44 -1.72 -4.81
CA ALA A 17 8.98 -2.32 -6.06
C ALA A 17 10.13 -2.94 -6.86
N TYR A 18 11.24 -2.20 -7.00
CA TYR A 18 12.44 -2.68 -7.67
C TYR A 18 12.98 -3.95 -7.01
N ALA A 19 13.19 -3.90 -5.70
CA ALA A 19 13.68 -5.04 -4.93
C ALA A 19 12.76 -6.26 -5.03
N LEU A 20 11.43 -6.06 -4.95
CA LEU A 20 10.46 -7.15 -5.06
C LEU A 20 10.50 -7.80 -6.45
N VAL A 21 10.54 -6.99 -7.50
CA VAL A 21 10.61 -7.52 -8.87
C VAL A 21 11.93 -8.24 -9.10
N ASP A 22 13.07 -7.62 -8.75
CA ASP A 22 14.40 -8.23 -8.91
C ASP A 22 14.53 -9.56 -8.14
N PHE A 23 13.94 -9.63 -6.95
CA PHE A 23 13.96 -10.81 -6.11
C PHE A 23 13.06 -11.95 -6.60
N LEU A 24 11.90 -11.62 -7.16
CA LEU A 24 10.85 -12.58 -7.54
C LEU A 24 10.74 -12.84 -9.02
N ASP A 25 11.42 -12.07 -9.88
CA ASP A 25 11.37 -12.26 -11.33
C ASP A 25 12.00 -13.60 -11.75
N TYR A 26 11.77 -14.03 -12.98
CA TYR A 26 12.26 -15.31 -13.51
C TYR A 26 13.78 -15.47 -13.32
N SER A 27 14.55 -14.43 -13.58
CA SER A 27 16.01 -14.39 -13.37
C SER A 27 16.42 -14.17 -11.92
N GLY A 28 15.47 -13.91 -11.03
CA GLY A 28 15.73 -13.59 -9.64
C GLY A 28 16.13 -14.80 -8.80
N PRO A 29 16.68 -14.53 -7.59
CA PRO A 29 17.24 -15.58 -6.74
C PRO A 29 16.18 -16.57 -6.26
N VAL A 30 14.93 -16.15 -6.04
CA VAL A 30 13.86 -17.04 -5.56
C VAL A 30 13.50 -18.09 -6.60
N GLN A 31 13.18 -17.65 -7.83
CA GLN A 31 12.84 -18.59 -8.88
C GLN A 31 14.04 -19.41 -9.35
N GLY A 32 15.25 -18.82 -9.28
CA GLY A 32 16.51 -19.54 -9.53
C GLY A 32 16.71 -20.70 -8.57
N ALA A 33 16.65 -20.43 -7.27
CA ALA A 33 16.78 -21.45 -6.23
C ALA A 33 15.67 -22.53 -6.31
N LEU A 34 14.44 -22.10 -6.62
CA LEU A 34 13.32 -23.03 -6.76
C LEU A 34 13.54 -23.99 -7.94
N ARG A 35 14.01 -23.49 -9.09
CA ARG A 35 14.33 -24.32 -10.25
C ARG A 35 15.46 -25.28 -9.97
N GLU A 36 16.51 -24.81 -9.31
CA GLU A 36 17.64 -25.66 -8.93
C GLU A 36 17.21 -26.79 -7.97
N ALA A 37 16.43 -26.46 -6.95
CA ALA A 37 15.96 -27.42 -5.95
C ALA A 37 15.01 -28.49 -6.55
N MET A 38 14.19 -28.10 -7.54
CA MET A 38 13.17 -28.98 -8.15
C MET A 38 13.62 -29.63 -9.48
N GLY A 39 14.81 -29.25 -9.97
CA GLY A 39 15.32 -29.76 -11.26
C GLY A 39 14.56 -29.22 -12.48
N TRP A 40 13.88 -28.09 -12.36
CA TRP A 40 13.16 -27.43 -13.45
C TRP A 40 14.10 -26.63 -14.32
N SER A 41 13.89 -26.66 -15.64
CA SER A 41 14.73 -25.97 -16.61
C SER A 41 14.04 -24.78 -17.29
N SER A 42 12.72 -24.69 -17.21
CA SER A 42 11.92 -23.70 -17.93
C SER A 42 10.83 -23.10 -17.06
N ALA A 43 10.43 -21.89 -17.41
CA ALA A 43 9.26 -21.22 -16.81
C ALA A 43 7.93 -21.94 -17.07
N ARG A 44 7.92 -22.92 -18.02
CA ARG A 44 6.73 -23.73 -18.34
C ARG A 44 6.58 -24.94 -17.41
N ASP A 45 7.60 -25.28 -16.66
CA ASP A 45 7.62 -26.45 -15.78
C ASP A 45 6.84 -26.24 -14.49
N TYR A 46 6.56 -24.96 -14.15
CA TYR A 46 5.85 -24.58 -12.92
C TYR A 46 5.02 -23.33 -13.11
N TRP A 47 4.02 -23.17 -12.27
CA TRP A 47 3.25 -21.95 -12.21
C TRP A 47 3.85 -21.00 -11.16
N PHE A 48 4.08 -19.75 -11.55
CA PHE A 48 4.46 -18.67 -10.65
C PHE A 48 3.56 -17.46 -10.89
N PHE A 49 3.23 -16.74 -9.84
CA PHE A 49 2.36 -15.57 -10.01
C PHE A 49 3.07 -14.47 -10.83
N PRO A 50 2.33 -13.70 -11.62
CA PRO A 50 2.94 -12.63 -12.41
C PRO A 50 3.44 -11.51 -11.50
N VAL A 51 4.78 -11.36 -11.44
CA VAL A 51 5.43 -10.36 -10.58
C VAL A 51 5.12 -8.94 -11.04
N ARG A 52 5.03 -8.73 -12.37
CA ARG A 52 4.61 -7.46 -12.97
C ARG A 52 3.09 -7.45 -13.17
N SER A 53 2.37 -7.15 -12.10
CA SER A 53 0.91 -7.20 -12.08
C SER A 53 0.31 -6.12 -11.16
N ARG A 54 -0.99 -5.84 -11.35
CA ARG A 54 -1.73 -4.95 -10.45
C ARG A 54 -1.70 -5.44 -9.00
N ALA A 55 -1.75 -6.76 -8.79
CA ALA A 55 -1.70 -7.34 -7.45
C ALA A 55 -0.34 -7.07 -6.78
N ALA A 56 0.77 -7.16 -7.52
CA ALA A 56 2.09 -6.81 -7.01
C ALA A 56 2.20 -5.32 -6.67
N ALA A 57 1.70 -4.43 -7.54
CA ALA A 57 1.67 -2.99 -7.27
C ALA A 57 0.88 -2.68 -5.99
N ILE A 58 -0.30 -3.27 -5.82
CA ILE A 58 -1.12 -3.12 -4.61
C ILE A 58 -0.36 -3.62 -3.37
N ALA A 59 0.28 -4.78 -3.45
CA ALA A 59 1.04 -5.34 -2.33
C ALA A 59 2.22 -4.45 -1.92
N VAL A 60 2.97 -3.91 -2.90
CA VAL A 60 4.09 -2.99 -2.64
C VAL A 60 3.59 -1.70 -2.02
N LEU A 61 2.58 -1.05 -2.61
CA LEU A 61 2.03 0.20 -2.06
C LEU A 61 1.42 -0.02 -0.67
N ALA A 62 0.70 -1.10 -0.46
CA ALA A 62 0.16 -1.44 0.85
C ALA A 62 1.28 -1.65 1.88
N ALA A 63 2.35 -2.36 1.52
CA ALA A 63 3.50 -2.59 2.40
C ALA A 63 4.32 -1.32 2.67
N ALA A 64 4.37 -0.37 1.74
CA ALA A 64 5.06 0.90 1.90
C ALA A 64 4.23 1.93 2.70
N LEU A 65 2.91 1.96 2.50
CA LEU A 65 2.05 3.03 2.98
C LEU A 65 1.25 2.68 4.25
N TYR A 66 1.17 1.39 4.67
CA TYR A 66 0.43 1.02 5.89
C TYR A 66 0.86 1.80 7.15
N PRO A 67 2.12 2.26 7.29
CA PRO A 67 2.52 2.97 8.49
C PRO A 67 1.76 4.29 8.69
N TYR A 68 1.25 4.94 7.63
CA TYR A 68 0.41 6.14 7.78
C TYR A 68 -0.87 5.84 8.56
N VAL A 69 -1.58 4.76 8.18
CA VAL A 69 -2.78 4.31 8.91
C VAL A 69 -2.41 3.87 10.32
N TYR A 70 -1.30 3.13 10.45
CA TYR A 70 -0.83 2.64 11.74
C TYR A 70 -0.52 3.78 12.72
N MET A 71 0.20 4.82 12.28
CA MET A 71 0.54 5.97 13.12
C MET A 71 -0.68 6.69 13.66
N LEU A 72 -1.63 7.01 12.79
CA LEU A 72 -2.83 7.74 13.17
C LEU A 72 -3.76 6.89 14.05
N ALA A 73 -3.93 5.63 13.71
CA ALA A 73 -4.68 4.68 14.54
C ALA A 73 -4.04 4.53 15.92
N ARG A 74 -2.72 4.36 15.98
CA ARG A 74 -1.99 4.21 17.24
C ARG A 74 -2.10 5.45 18.12
N ALA A 75 -1.98 6.65 17.54
CA ALA A 75 -2.18 7.89 18.28
C ALA A 75 -3.59 7.97 18.88
N ALA A 76 -4.61 7.70 18.06
CA ALA A 76 -5.99 7.67 18.50
C ALA A 76 -6.25 6.66 19.64
N TYR A 77 -5.67 5.45 19.54
CA TYR A 77 -5.80 4.45 20.62
C TYR A 77 -5.11 4.88 21.91
N ARG A 78 -4.01 5.62 21.83
CA ARG A 78 -3.30 6.12 23.03
C ARG A 78 -4.04 7.24 23.74
N GLU A 79 -4.82 8.03 23.01
CA GLU A 79 -5.61 9.15 23.53
C GLU A 79 -6.98 8.71 24.08
N GLN A 80 -7.38 7.44 23.86
CA GLN A 80 -8.66 6.94 24.37
C GLN A 80 -8.67 6.92 25.91
N SER A 81 -9.76 7.44 26.46
CA SER A 81 -9.97 7.45 27.91
C SER A 81 -10.06 6.03 28.48
N ALA A 82 -9.29 5.77 29.53
CA ALA A 82 -9.37 4.51 30.28
C ALA A 82 -10.78 4.23 30.81
N GLY A 83 -11.52 5.27 31.17
CA GLY A 83 -12.89 5.16 31.69
C GLY A 83 -13.86 4.46 30.74
N CYS A 84 -13.75 4.68 29.42
CA CYS A 84 -14.59 3.97 28.45
C CYS A 84 -14.37 2.46 28.50
N TYR A 85 -13.13 2.04 28.66
CA TYR A 85 -12.76 0.61 28.76
C TYR A 85 -13.16 0.01 30.10
N GLU A 86 -13.07 0.78 31.18
CA GLU A 86 -13.49 0.36 32.54
C GLU A 86 -14.99 0.16 32.61
N VAL A 87 -15.79 1.09 32.09
CA VAL A 87 -17.25 0.95 32.01
C VAL A 87 -17.64 -0.28 31.18
N ALA A 88 -17.03 -0.45 30.00
CA ALA A 88 -17.32 -1.63 29.19
C ALA A 88 -16.94 -2.94 29.90
N ARG A 89 -15.86 -2.93 30.68
CA ARG A 89 -15.45 -4.08 31.51
C ARG A 89 -16.43 -4.34 32.65
N ALA A 90 -16.89 -3.30 33.32
CA ALA A 90 -17.90 -3.42 34.39
C ALA A 90 -19.22 -3.99 33.87
N LEU A 91 -19.58 -3.71 32.62
CA LEU A 91 -20.72 -4.27 31.92
C LEU A 91 -20.49 -5.70 31.37
N GLY A 92 -19.37 -6.35 31.74
CA GLY A 92 -19.06 -7.73 31.37
C GLY A 92 -18.48 -7.91 29.97
N ALA A 93 -18.10 -6.82 29.26
CA ALA A 93 -17.51 -6.93 27.96
C ALA A 93 -16.09 -7.54 28.00
N GLY A 94 -15.91 -8.66 27.32
CA GLY A 94 -14.60 -9.30 27.14
C GLY A 94 -13.63 -8.44 26.30
N PRO A 95 -12.34 -8.79 26.23
CA PRO A 95 -11.31 -7.97 25.56
C PRO A 95 -11.60 -7.74 24.07
N LEU A 96 -12.04 -8.76 23.36
CA LEU A 96 -12.41 -8.65 21.96
C LEU A 96 -13.65 -7.78 21.71
N ALA A 97 -14.67 -7.93 22.59
CA ALA A 97 -15.86 -7.09 22.52
C ALA A 97 -15.54 -5.62 22.80
N ARG A 98 -14.64 -5.32 23.73
CA ARG A 98 -14.16 -3.95 24.01
C ARG A 98 -13.42 -3.38 22.82
N PHE A 99 -12.56 -4.16 22.17
CA PHE A 99 -11.89 -3.72 20.95
C PHE A 99 -12.89 -3.32 19.85
N TRP A 100 -13.83 -4.20 19.51
CA TRP A 100 -14.78 -3.98 18.40
C TRP A 100 -15.85 -2.95 18.71
N ARG A 101 -16.33 -2.88 19.97
CA ARG A 101 -17.47 -2.01 20.33
C ARG A 101 -17.08 -0.67 20.92
N VAL A 102 -15.84 -0.52 21.41
CA VAL A 102 -15.35 0.72 22.01
C VAL A 102 -14.13 1.24 21.27
N GLY A 103 -13.04 0.49 21.26
CA GLY A 103 -11.75 0.94 20.75
C GLY A 103 -11.78 1.29 19.27
N LEU A 104 -12.25 0.38 18.43
CA LEU A 104 -12.30 0.58 17.00
C LEU A 104 -13.26 1.71 16.58
N PRO A 105 -14.49 1.82 17.11
CA PRO A 105 -15.38 2.93 16.80
C PRO A 105 -14.79 4.30 17.16
N LEU A 106 -14.12 4.42 18.30
CA LEU A 106 -13.46 5.66 18.73
C LEU A 106 -12.25 6.01 17.84
N ALA A 107 -11.56 5.02 17.30
CA ALA A 107 -10.41 5.20 16.40
C ALA A 107 -10.81 5.40 14.92
N ARG A 108 -12.09 5.19 14.54
CA ARG A 108 -12.53 5.29 13.14
C ARG A 108 -12.13 6.59 12.44
N PRO A 109 -12.29 7.79 13.03
CA PRO A 109 -11.91 9.02 12.34
C PRO A 109 -10.42 9.07 11.99
N ALA A 110 -9.57 8.62 12.91
CA ALA A 110 -8.12 8.59 12.70
C ALA A 110 -7.71 7.53 11.65
N ILE A 111 -8.36 6.37 11.67
CA ILE A 111 -8.15 5.33 10.65
C ILE A 111 -8.61 5.84 9.27
N ALA A 112 -9.74 6.51 9.20
CA ALA A 112 -10.25 7.11 7.96
C ALA A 112 -9.29 8.19 7.43
N ALA A 113 -8.77 9.06 8.29
CA ALA A 113 -7.77 10.05 7.92
C ALA A 113 -6.48 9.38 7.39
N GLY A 114 -6.01 8.32 8.05
CA GLY A 114 -4.87 7.53 7.56
C GLY A 114 -5.12 6.88 6.20
N ALA A 115 -6.31 6.33 6.01
CA ALA A 115 -6.71 5.74 4.73
C ALA A 115 -6.80 6.80 3.63
N ALA A 116 -7.29 8.01 3.94
CA ALA A 116 -7.33 9.13 2.99
C ALA A 116 -5.92 9.54 2.53
N VAL A 117 -4.95 9.62 3.46
CA VAL A 117 -3.55 9.88 3.11
C VAL A 117 -3.00 8.77 2.20
N VAL A 118 -3.24 7.50 2.53
CA VAL A 118 -2.80 6.37 1.70
C VAL A 118 -3.44 6.40 0.32
N MET A 119 -4.72 6.76 0.21
CA MET A 119 -5.39 6.94 -1.10
C MET A 119 -4.75 8.06 -1.91
N MET A 120 -4.47 9.21 -1.29
CA MET A 120 -3.82 10.34 -1.94
C MET A 120 -2.42 9.95 -2.47
N GLU A 121 -1.60 9.33 -1.63
CA GLU A 121 -0.27 8.85 -2.02
C GLU A 121 -0.33 7.79 -3.13
N SER A 122 -1.28 6.85 -3.04
CA SER A 122 -1.42 5.78 -4.05
C SER A 122 -1.91 6.30 -5.41
N VAL A 123 -2.81 7.29 -5.41
CA VAL A 123 -3.30 7.91 -6.66
C VAL A 123 -2.21 8.77 -7.31
N GLY A 124 -1.36 9.41 -6.50
CA GLY A 124 -0.24 10.21 -6.98
C GLY A 124 1.02 9.41 -7.34
N ASP A 125 1.08 8.12 -6.98
CA ASP A 125 2.28 7.32 -7.24
C ASP A 125 2.52 7.12 -8.74
N PHE A 126 3.75 7.39 -9.15
CA PHE A 126 4.25 7.12 -10.49
C PHE A 126 5.30 6.00 -10.47
N GLY A 127 6.21 6.04 -9.50
CA GLY A 127 7.41 5.21 -9.51
C GLY A 127 7.13 3.70 -9.41
N VAL A 128 6.22 3.29 -8.54
CA VAL A 128 5.84 1.88 -8.38
C VAL A 128 5.05 1.38 -9.58
N VAL A 129 4.04 2.16 -9.99
CA VAL A 129 3.11 1.72 -11.04
C VAL A 129 3.78 1.69 -12.40
N ASP A 130 4.65 2.66 -12.71
CA ASP A 130 5.41 2.69 -13.95
C ASP A 130 6.41 1.54 -14.02
N TYR A 131 7.18 1.33 -12.94
CA TYR A 131 8.19 0.26 -12.89
C TYR A 131 7.56 -1.15 -13.03
N ILE A 132 6.42 -1.38 -12.40
CA ILE A 132 5.70 -2.65 -12.51
C ILE A 132 4.97 -2.78 -13.86
N GLY A 133 4.75 -1.67 -14.58
CA GLY A 133 4.06 -1.64 -15.87
C GLY A 133 2.53 -1.59 -15.73
N VAL A 134 2.02 -0.98 -14.67
CA VAL A 134 0.58 -0.84 -14.41
C VAL A 134 0.10 0.53 -14.91
N GLN A 135 -0.84 0.53 -15.86
CA GLN A 135 -1.46 1.75 -16.36
C GLN A 135 -2.39 2.37 -15.30
N THR A 136 -2.10 3.62 -14.93
CA THR A 136 -2.89 4.45 -14.01
C THR A 136 -3.14 5.83 -14.61
N LEU A 137 -3.94 6.65 -13.94
CA LEU A 137 -4.11 8.04 -14.38
C LEU A 137 -2.80 8.81 -14.34
N THR A 138 -1.95 8.54 -13.35
CA THR A 138 -0.66 9.20 -13.19
C THR A 138 0.30 8.85 -14.32
N THR A 139 0.43 7.57 -14.69
CA THR A 139 1.22 7.17 -15.86
C THR A 139 0.63 7.75 -17.13
N GLY A 140 -0.71 7.86 -17.23
CA GLY A 140 -1.41 8.49 -18.34
C GLY A 140 -1.04 9.97 -18.54
N ILE A 141 -0.79 10.73 -17.46
CA ILE A 141 -0.31 12.11 -17.57
C ILE A 141 1.02 12.16 -18.32
N PHE A 142 1.96 11.31 -17.93
CA PHE A 142 3.30 11.28 -18.54
C PHE A 142 3.24 10.84 -20.02
N THR A 143 2.46 9.82 -20.34
CA THR A 143 2.26 9.35 -21.72
C THR A 143 1.65 10.46 -22.58
N VAL A 144 0.57 11.10 -22.13
CA VAL A 144 -0.10 12.18 -22.91
C VAL A 144 0.80 13.40 -23.05
N TRP A 145 1.54 13.76 -22.02
CA TRP A 145 2.42 14.92 -22.06
C TRP A 145 3.68 14.67 -22.87
N LEU A 146 4.43 13.60 -22.56
CA LEU A 146 5.79 13.39 -23.11
C LEU A 146 5.78 12.64 -24.45
N GLU A 147 4.89 11.65 -24.62
CA GLU A 147 4.86 10.82 -25.81
C GLU A 147 3.94 11.42 -26.89
N MET A 148 2.77 11.95 -26.48
CA MET A 148 1.80 12.54 -27.40
C MET A 148 2.00 14.04 -27.62
N GLY A 149 2.88 14.71 -26.86
CA GLY A 149 3.11 16.15 -26.95
C GLY A 149 1.88 16.99 -26.64
N ASN A 150 0.93 16.50 -25.82
CA ASN A 150 -0.33 17.16 -25.51
C ASN A 150 -0.40 17.59 -24.04
N PRO A 151 0.17 18.75 -23.67
CA PRO A 151 0.13 19.24 -22.28
C PRO A 151 -1.29 19.59 -21.81
N GLY A 152 -2.18 19.99 -22.72
CA GLY A 152 -3.58 20.29 -22.38
C GLY A 152 -4.35 19.04 -21.95
N GLY A 153 -4.16 17.92 -22.66
CA GLY A 153 -4.74 16.62 -22.27
C GLY A 153 -4.17 16.11 -20.94
N ALA A 154 -2.86 16.25 -20.73
CA ALA A 154 -2.23 15.90 -19.47
C ALA A 154 -2.80 16.71 -18.28
N ALA A 155 -3.01 18.01 -18.48
CA ALA A 155 -3.62 18.88 -17.46
C ALA A 155 -5.07 18.45 -17.13
N GLN A 156 -5.85 17.99 -18.12
CA GLN A 156 -7.20 17.48 -17.86
C GLN A 156 -7.17 16.24 -16.98
N ILE A 157 -6.26 15.29 -17.24
CA ILE A 157 -6.09 14.10 -16.39
C ILE A 157 -5.66 14.50 -14.97
N ALA A 158 -4.75 15.45 -14.83
CA ALA A 158 -4.33 15.96 -13.54
C ALA A 158 -5.50 16.61 -12.75
N CYS A 159 -6.40 17.34 -13.43
CA CYS A 159 -7.60 17.87 -12.79
C CYS A 159 -8.56 16.77 -12.32
N VAL A 160 -8.67 15.67 -13.05
CA VAL A 160 -9.47 14.51 -12.62
C VAL A 160 -8.86 13.89 -11.35
N ILE A 161 -7.54 13.70 -11.32
CA ILE A 161 -6.84 13.21 -10.11
C ILE A 161 -7.08 14.15 -8.93
N LEU A 162 -6.93 15.46 -9.14
CA LEU A 162 -7.19 16.44 -8.09
C LEU A 162 -8.64 16.34 -7.58
N GLY A 163 -9.60 16.18 -8.48
CA GLY A 163 -11.01 15.97 -8.11
C GLY A 163 -11.22 14.72 -7.25
N ILE A 164 -10.54 13.62 -7.56
CA ILE A 164 -10.61 12.36 -6.78
C ILE A 164 -10.02 12.55 -5.38
N VAL A 165 -8.92 13.30 -5.27
CA VAL A 165 -8.23 13.52 -3.99
C VAL A 165 -8.99 14.45 -3.07
N LEU A 166 -9.79 15.39 -3.62
CA LEU A 166 -10.55 16.41 -2.85
C LEU A 166 -11.92 15.89 -2.33
N ILE A 167 -12.36 14.72 -2.74
CA ILE A 167 -13.61 14.08 -2.29
C ILE A 167 -13.36 13.19 -1.08
#